data_4c98dcfcaadaaad287d978040fdacb3b
#
_entry.id   4c98dcfcaadaaad287d978040fdacb3b
#
_cell.length_a   1.000
_cell.length_b   1.000
_cell.length_c   1.000
_cell.angle_alpha   90.00
_cell.angle_beta   90.00
_cell.angle_gamma   90.00
#
_symmetry.space_group_name_H-M   'P 1'
#
loop_
_entity.id
_entity.type
_entity.pdbx_description
1 polymer ?
#
loop_
_entity_poly.entity_id
_entity_poly.type
_entity_poly.pdbx_seq_one_letter_code
_entity_poly.pdbx_strand_id
1 'polypeptide(L)'
;VSASYSPYDTVATAAHLAQHEFHIENAKALYLSSACSSFLNALEVVEGYFAMGKATKALILSADKNSAYYNETDPKAGHLWGDAAAAFFISKERVSEKDSEIVEVYTQGLGYLGKAPDAVHLRPCDGGIMMPEGRDVFIQACTYMPKNVLYLLEKNGYTLDNLTYFIGHQANMRIMSNIAKQLNLPEEKFLHNIEELGNTGSVSSALVYAQNDHSFKKGDLVAITVFGGGYSTGACLIKC
;
A
#
# COMPACT_ATOMS: atom_id res chain seq x y z
N VAL A 1 7.60 12.04 -3.63
CA VAL A 1 7.67 10.66 -4.16
C VAL A 1 6.34 10.30 -4.75
N SER A 2 6.32 9.75 -5.97
CA SER A 2 5.11 9.16 -6.57
C SER A 2 5.21 7.64 -6.50
N ALA A 3 4.21 7.00 -5.93
CA ALA A 3 4.11 5.56 -5.73
C ALA A 3 2.91 5.01 -6.51
N SER A 4 3.16 4.32 -7.62
CA SER A 4 2.10 3.86 -8.54
C SER A 4 2.65 2.79 -9.47
N TYR A 5 1.81 1.89 -9.97
CA TYR A 5 2.17 1.01 -11.08
C TYR A 5 1.43 1.37 -12.39
N SER A 6 0.46 2.27 -12.32
CA SER A 6 -0.31 2.76 -13.48
C SER A 6 -0.19 4.28 -13.63
N PRO A 7 1.05 4.83 -13.84
CA PRO A 7 1.27 6.25 -13.87
C PRO A 7 0.62 6.89 -15.11
N TYR A 8 0.19 8.15 -14.96
CA TYR A 8 -0.26 8.95 -16.08
C TYR A 8 0.85 9.18 -17.12
N ASP A 9 2.08 9.42 -16.64
CA ASP A 9 3.26 9.64 -17.45
C ASP A 9 4.47 9.00 -16.75
N THR A 10 5.29 8.30 -17.51
CA THR A 10 6.50 7.61 -17.01
C THR A 10 7.74 8.48 -17.03
N VAL A 11 7.68 9.66 -17.63
CA VAL A 11 8.78 10.65 -17.75
C VAL A 11 8.53 11.85 -16.84
N ALA A 12 7.44 12.60 -17.09
CA ALA A 12 6.98 13.66 -16.19
C ALA A 12 6.00 13.07 -15.16
N THR A 13 6.53 12.35 -14.18
CA THR A 13 5.73 11.61 -13.21
C THR A 13 4.89 12.51 -12.31
N ALA A 14 3.91 11.96 -11.59
CA ALA A 14 3.07 12.72 -10.67
C ALA A 14 3.87 13.50 -9.62
N ALA A 15 5.07 13.04 -9.24
CA ALA A 15 5.97 13.78 -8.36
C ALA A 15 6.47 15.11 -9.00
N HIS A 16 6.78 15.09 -10.32
CA HIS A 16 7.18 16.31 -11.04
C HIS A 16 5.99 17.24 -11.28
N LEU A 17 4.82 16.68 -11.60
CA LEU A 17 3.59 17.46 -11.77
C LEU A 17 3.22 18.19 -10.48
N ALA A 18 3.24 17.50 -9.33
CA ALA A 18 2.99 18.12 -8.04
C ALA A 18 4.03 19.18 -7.69
N GLN A 19 5.31 18.92 -7.99
CA GLN A 19 6.38 19.90 -7.78
C GLN A 19 6.13 21.17 -8.58
N HIS A 20 5.71 21.04 -9.84
CA HIS A 20 5.37 22.16 -10.71
C HIS A 20 4.13 22.91 -10.22
N GLU A 21 3.04 22.20 -9.97
CA GLU A 21 1.74 22.78 -9.60
C GLU A 21 1.78 23.53 -8.26
N PHE A 22 2.48 22.97 -7.28
CA PHE A 22 2.59 23.57 -5.95
C PHE A 22 3.85 24.44 -5.77
N HIS A 23 4.60 24.71 -6.85
CA HIS A 23 5.82 25.52 -6.82
C HIS A 23 6.81 25.04 -5.73
N ILE A 24 7.00 23.73 -5.61
CA ILE A 24 7.89 23.16 -4.59
C ILE A 24 9.33 23.23 -5.10
N GLU A 25 10.08 24.19 -4.58
CA GLU A 25 11.50 24.33 -4.87
C GLU A 25 12.34 23.40 -3.96
N ASN A 26 13.56 23.08 -4.42
CA ASN A 26 14.57 22.32 -3.66
C ASN A 26 14.14 20.94 -3.16
N ALA A 27 13.14 20.32 -3.79
CA ALA A 27 12.72 18.96 -3.49
C ALA A 27 13.28 17.97 -4.52
N LYS A 28 13.47 16.71 -4.07
CA LYS A 28 13.76 15.57 -4.95
C LYS A 28 12.44 15.00 -5.44
N ALA A 29 12.26 14.92 -6.75
CA ALA A 29 11.13 14.23 -7.35
C ALA A 29 11.57 12.85 -7.82
N LEU A 30 10.88 11.79 -7.37
CA LEU A 30 11.12 10.44 -7.82
C LEU A 30 9.81 9.65 -7.93
N TYR A 31 9.84 8.69 -8.83
CA TYR A 31 8.77 7.73 -9.05
C TYR A 31 9.29 6.33 -8.71
N LEU A 32 8.46 5.54 -8.07
CA LEU A 32 8.74 4.12 -7.84
C LEU A 32 7.49 3.27 -8.07
N SER A 33 7.73 2.02 -8.45
CA SER A 33 6.70 1.01 -8.59
C SER A 33 7.17 -0.31 -7.99
N SER A 34 6.35 -0.84 -7.08
CA SER A 34 6.44 -2.19 -6.51
C SER A 34 5.05 -2.81 -6.50
N ALA A 35 4.31 -2.63 -7.60
CA ALA A 35 2.91 -3.02 -7.73
C ALA A 35 2.07 -2.49 -6.54
N CYS A 36 1.18 -3.30 -5.96
CA CYS A 36 0.30 -2.89 -4.88
C CYS A 36 1.03 -2.54 -3.56
N SER A 37 2.32 -2.85 -3.43
CA SER A 37 3.12 -2.46 -2.26
C SER A 37 3.82 -1.11 -2.40
N SER A 38 3.66 -0.40 -3.52
CA SER A 38 4.40 0.82 -3.83
C SER A 38 4.30 1.90 -2.73
N PHE A 39 3.14 2.04 -2.08
CA PHE A 39 2.99 3.00 -0.98
C PHE A 39 3.93 2.69 0.19
N LEU A 40 3.99 1.44 0.65
CA LEU A 40 4.88 1.06 1.75
C LEU A 40 6.36 1.14 1.34
N ASN A 41 6.69 0.76 0.12
CA ASN A 41 8.05 0.94 -0.41
C ASN A 41 8.44 2.44 -0.47
N ALA A 42 7.50 3.33 -0.77
CA ALA A 42 7.75 4.77 -0.74
C ALA A 42 8.02 5.28 0.69
N LEU A 43 7.30 4.78 1.70
CA LEU A 43 7.58 5.08 3.10
C LEU A 43 8.99 4.65 3.50
N GLU A 44 9.40 3.42 3.16
CA GLU A 44 10.74 2.90 3.47
C GLU A 44 11.84 3.69 2.75
N VAL A 45 11.62 4.10 1.50
CA VAL A 45 12.55 4.99 0.78
C VAL A 45 12.67 6.36 1.46
N VAL A 46 11.54 6.94 1.90
CA VAL A 46 11.54 8.22 2.63
C VAL A 46 12.26 8.10 3.97
N GLU A 47 12.03 7.02 4.71
CA GLU A 47 12.77 6.71 5.94
C GLU A 47 14.28 6.68 5.68
N GLY A 48 14.72 6.01 4.62
CA GLY A 48 16.12 6.01 4.21
C GLY A 48 16.67 7.42 3.91
N TYR A 49 15.90 8.29 3.25
CA TYR A 49 16.29 9.69 3.01
C TYR A 49 16.40 10.48 4.32
N PHE A 50 15.51 10.24 5.27
CA PHE A 50 15.55 10.89 6.59
C PHE A 50 16.73 10.40 7.42
N ALA A 51 17.02 9.11 7.41
CA ALA A 51 18.18 8.53 8.10
C ALA A 51 19.50 9.07 7.56
N MET A 52 19.61 9.25 6.24
CA MET A 52 20.79 9.82 5.59
C MET A 52 20.89 11.35 5.71
N GLY A 53 19.93 12.03 6.35
CA GLY A 53 19.90 13.49 6.43
C GLY A 53 19.69 14.21 5.09
N LYS A 54 19.18 13.52 4.08
CA LYS A 54 18.96 14.08 2.72
C LYS A 54 17.60 14.75 2.56
N ALA A 55 16.69 14.51 3.48
CA ALA A 55 15.39 15.16 3.58
C ALA A 55 14.92 15.15 5.04
N THR A 56 14.00 16.05 5.38
CA THR A 56 13.32 16.10 6.69
C THR A 56 11.80 16.08 6.55
N LYS A 57 11.30 16.29 5.32
CA LYS A 57 9.88 16.25 4.96
C LYS A 57 9.74 15.56 3.61
N ALA A 58 8.63 14.89 3.42
CA ALA A 58 8.28 14.27 2.16
C ALA A 58 6.77 14.39 1.90
N LEU A 59 6.40 14.49 0.62
CA LEU A 59 5.06 14.27 0.12
C LEU A 59 5.08 12.95 -0.65
N ILE A 60 4.27 11.99 -0.23
CA ILE A 60 4.05 10.74 -0.96
C ILE A 60 2.69 10.85 -1.65
N LEU A 61 2.70 10.69 -2.96
CA LEU A 61 1.52 10.62 -3.80
C LEU A 61 1.34 9.18 -4.25
N SER A 62 0.32 8.50 -3.76
CA SER A 62 -0.04 7.17 -4.23
C SER A 62 -1.32 7.28 -5.05
N ALA A 63 -1.27 6.86 -6.32
CA ALA A 63 -2.40 6.98 -7.22
C ALA A 63 -2.31 5.95 -8.33
N ASP A 64 -3.40 5.22 -8.55
CA ASP A 64 -3.51 4.30 -9.68
C ASP A 64 -4.79 4.59 -10.47
N LYS A 65 -4.63 4.62 -11.79
CA LYS A 65 -5.72 4.70 -12.77
C LYS A 65 -5.84 3.36 -13.49
N ASN A 66 -6.40 2.38 -12.81
CA ASN A 66 -6.58 1.04 -13.33
C ASN A 66 -7.53 1.00 -14.52
N SER A 67 -8.54 1.90 -14.54
CA SER A 67 -9.50 2.02 -15.64
C SER A 67 -8.85 2.33 -17.00
N ALA A 68 -7.61 2.82 -17.03
CA ALA A 68 -6.88 3.04 -18.27
C ALA A 68 -6.26 1.74 -18.84
N TYR A 69 -6.18 0.69 -18.06
CA TYR A 69 -5.40 -0.52 -18.37
C TYR A 69 -6.16 -1.83 -18.14
N TYR A 70 -7.33 -1.83 -17.49
CA TYR A 70 -8.05 -3.06 -17.23
C TYR A 70 -8.65 -3.62 -18.52
N ASN A 71 -8.82 -4.93 -18.55
CA ASN A 71 -9.43 -5.64 -19.67
C ASN A 71 -10.87 -6.03 -19.31
N GLU A 72 -11.85 -5.30 -19.82
CA GLU A 72 -13.28 -5.58 -19.57
C GLU A 72 -13.72 -6.97 -20.04
N THR A 73 -13.00 -7.56 -21.00
CA THR A 73 -13.32 -8.89 -21.52
C THR A 73 -12.73 -10.03 -20.68
N ASP A 74 -11.88 -9.73 -19.65
CA ASP A 74 -11.38 -10.73 -18.73
C ASP A 74 -12.45 -11.11 -17.70
N PRO A 75 -13.06 -12.31 -17.80
CA PRO A 75 -14.12 -12.72 -16.89
C PRO A 75 -13.63 -12.99 -15.45
N LYS A 76 -12.32 -13.11 -15.25
CA LYS A 76 -11.72 -13.44 -13.95
C LYS A 76 -11.35 -12.22 -13.13
N ALA A 77 -10.77 -11.23 -13.76
CA ALA A 77 -10.16 -10.10 -13.07
C ALA A 77 -10.60 -8.73 -13.59
N GLY A 78 -11.23 -8.64 -14.77
CA GLY A 78 -11.59 -7.36 -15.38
C GLY A 78 -12.50 -6.48 -14.52
N HIS A 79 -13.33 -7.07 -13.68
CA HIS A 79 -14.29 -6.40 -12.81
C HIS A 79 -13.75 -6.01 -11.43
N LEU A 80 -12.49 -6.31 -11.12
CA LEU A 80 -11.95 -6.12 -9.77
C LEU A 80 -11.41 -4.71 -9.51
N TRP A 81 -11.05 -3.97 -10.55
CA TRP A 81 -10.19 -2.80 -10.48
C TRP A 81 -10.97 -1.50 -10.28
N GLY A 82 -10.42 -0.63 -9.44
CA GLY A 82 -10.90 0.73 -9.22
C GLY A 82 -9.78 1.76 -9.31
N ASP A 83 -10.14 3.03 -9.47
CA ASP A 83 -9.23 4.17 -9.54
C ASP A 83 -9.25 4.92 -8.21
N ALA A 84 -8.09 5.35 -7.74
CA ALA A 84 -8.02 6.20 -6.56
C ALA A 84 -6.68 6.95 -6.46
N ALA A 85 -6.65 7.95 -5.59
CA ALA A 85 -5.46 8.69 -5.22
C ALA A 85 -5.49 9.07 -3.74
N ALA A 86 -4.32 9.08 -3.11
CA ALA A 86 -4.11 9.60 -1.76
C ALA A 86 -2.75 10.31 -1.67
N ALA A 87 -2.66 11.30 -0.78
CA ALA A 87 -1.46 12.05 -0.52
C ALA A 87 -1.12 12.04 0.98
N PHE A 88 0.15 11.83 1.30
CA PHE A 88 0.64 11.76 2.67
C PHE A 88 1.80 12.72 2.88
N PHE A 89 1.66 13.60 3.86
CA PHE A 89 2.76 14.43 4.34
C PHE A 89 3.49 13.69 5.45
N ILE A 90 4.76 13.42 5.22
CA ILE A 90 5.63 12.70 6.17
C ILE A 90 6.72 13.67 6.64
N SER A 91 6.96 13.72 7.93
CA SER A 91 8.04 14.50 8.51
C SER A 91 8.91 13.64 9.43
N LYS A 92 10.21 13.94 9.47
CA LYS A 92 11.15 13.28 10.37
C LYS A 92 10.84 13.59 11.83
N GLU A 93 10.46 14.84 12.06
CA GLU A 93 10.09 15.32 13.39
C GLU A 93 8.59 15.52 13.48
N ARG A 94 8.01 15.29 14.63
CA ARG A 94 6.60 15.57 14.89
C ARG A 94 6.30 17.05 14.69
N VAL A 95 5.28 17.38 13.92
CA VAL A 95 4.88 18.77 13.59
C VAL A 95 3.65 19.18 14.40
N SER A 96 2.75 18.26 14.69
CA SER A 96 1.50 18.49 15.40
C SER A 96 1.25 17.40 16.46
N GLU A 97 0.53 17.73 17.51
CA GLU A 97 0.09 16.72 18.49
C GLU A 97 -0.90 15.69 17.90
N LYS A 98 -1.49 16.02 16.75
CA LYS A 98 -2.39 15.13 16.02
C LYS A 98 -1.66 14.19 15.06
N ASP A 99 -0.36 14.38 14.86
CA ASP A 99 0.38 13.54 13.95
C ASP A 99 0.52 12.13 14.52
N SER A 100 0.27 11.15 13.66
CA SER A 100 0.55 9.75 13.94
C SER A 100 2.03 9.44 13.73
N GLU A 101 2.57 8.52 14.48
CA GLU A 101 3.95 8.05 14.40
C GLU A 101 4.01 6.78 13.55
N ILE A 102 4.83 6.77 12.50
CA ILE A 102 5.22 5.54 11.81
C ILE A 102 6.23 4.84 12.71
N VAL A 103 5.78 3.78 13.39
CA VAL A 103 6.64 3.00 14.32
C VAL A 103 7.68 2.25 13.54
N GLU A 104 7.26 1.55 12.50
CA GLU A 104 8.16 0.84 11.58
C GLU A 104 7.45 0.50 10.28
N VAL A 105 8.20 0.54 9.17
CA VAL A 105 7.81 0.01 7.87
C VAL A 105 8.76 -1.12 7.48
N TYR A 106 8.22 -2.16 6.86
CA TYR A 106 8.98 -3.31 6.35
C TYR A 106 8.45 -3.71 4.99
N THR A 107 9.34 -3.87 4.03
CA THR A 107 8.99 -4.38 2.70
C THR A 107 9.93 -5.51 2.26
N GLN A 108 9.43 -6.38 1.37
CA GLN A 108 10.20 -7.50 0.84
C GLN A 108 9.81 -7.81 -0.61
N GLY A 109 10.81 -8.01 -1.46
CA GLY A 109 10.63 -8.60 -2.79
C GLY A 109 10.59 -10.13 -2.71
N LEU A 110 9.60 -10.73 -3.37
CA LEU A 110 9.35 -12.18 -3.38
C LEU A 110 9.27 -12.72 -4.82
N GLY A 111 10.00 -12.10 -5.75
CA GLY A 111 10.00 -12.46 -7.17
C GLY A 111 10.45 -13.89 -7.49
N TYR A 112 11.02 -14.57 -6.51
CA TYR A 112 11.44 -15.98 -6.61
C TYR A 112 10.34 -16.98 -6.25
N LEU A 113 9.17 -16.51 -5.74
CA LEU A 113 8.10 -17.39 -5.27
C LEU A 113 7.10 -17.72 -6.37
N GLY A 114 6.65 -18.98 -6.37
CA GLY A 114 5.50 -19.45 -7.15
C GLY A 114 5.52 -19.01 -8.61
N LYS A 115 4.47 -18.31 -9.03
CA LYS A 115 4.31 -17.75 -10.37
C LYS A 115 4.65 -16.26 -10.45
N ALA A 116 5.33 -15.71 -9.46
CA ALA A 116 5.48 -14.28 -9.17
C ALA A 116 5.51 -13.32 -10.37
N PRO A 117 6.41 -13.39 -11.35
CA PRO A 117 6.47 -12.40 -12.44
C PRO A 117 5.26 -12.43 -13.39
N ASP A 118 4.61 -13.60 -13.52
CA ASP A 118 3.52 -13.82 -14.47
C ASP A 118 2.14 -13.92 -13.80
N ALA A 119 2.09 -13.94 -12.48
CA ALA A 119 0.84 -14.19 -11.76
C ALA A 119 -0.16 -13.04 -11.84
N VAL A 120 0.34 -11.82 -11.79
CA VAL A 120 -0.40 -10.58 -12.05
C VAL A 120 0.54 -9.56 -12.66
N HIS A 121 0.15 -8.94 -13.76
CA HIS A 121 0.99 -7.99 -14.48
C HIS A 121 0.16 -6.90 -15.16
N LEU A 122 0.81 -5.76 -15.44
CA LEU A 122 0.28 -4.71 -16.29
C LEU A 122 1.23 -4.56 -17.49
N ARG A 123 0.73 -4.88 -18.67
CA ARG A 123 1.45 -4.73 -19.95
C ARG A 123 0.60 -3.86 -20.88
N PRO A 124 0.86 -2.55 -20.99
CA PRO A 124 -0.01 -1.61 -21.72
C PRO A 124 -0.32 -2.01 -23.17
N CYS A 125 0.65 -2.63 -23.86
CA CYS A 125 0.51 -3.05 -25.25
C CYS A 125 0.15 -4.54 -25.40
N ASP A 126 -0.08 -5.26 -24.30
CA ASP A 126 -0.31 -6.71 -24.28
C ASP A 126 -1.34 -7.07 -23.19
N GLY A 127 -2.59 -6.73 -23.47
CA GLY A 127 -3.75 -7.09 -22.64
C GLY A 127 -3.97 -6.25 -21.37
N GLY A 128 -3.15 -5.24 -21.11
CA GLY A 128 -3.33 -4.37 -19.93
C GLY A 128 -3.06 -5.06 -18.59
N ILE A 129 -3.95 -4.85 -17.62
CA ILE A 129 -3.88 -5.53 -16.31
C ILE A 129 -4.50 -6.93 -16.45
N MET A 130 -3.74 -7.94 -16.12
CA MET A 130 -4.18 -9.34 -16.11
C MET A 130 -3.73 -10.07 -14.85
N MET A 131 -4.55 -11.04 -14.42
CA MET A 131 -4.26 -11.89 -13.26
C MET A 131 -4.46 -13.38 -13.63
N PRO A 132 -3.60 -13.96 -14.47
CA PRO A 132 -3.76 -15.34 -14.95
C PRO A 132 -3.66 -16.37 -13.81
N GLU A 133 -2.84 -16.11 -12.78
CA GLU A 133 -2.57 -17.04 -11.68
C GLU A 133 -3.16 -16.55 -10.34
N GLY A 134 -4.40 -16.07 -10.35
CA GLY A 134 -5.08 -15.52 -9.18
C GLY A 134 -5.12 -16.44 -7.96
N ARG A 135 -5.08 -17.79 -8.15
CA ARG A 135 -5.00 -18.76 -7.06
C ARG A 135 -3.64 -18.69 -6.35
N ASP A 136 -2.55 -18.56 -7.09
CA ASP A 136 -1.21 -18.43 -6.50
C ASP A 136 -1.10 -17.11 -5.73
N VAL A 137 -1.58 -16.00 -6.32
CA VAL A 137 -1.68 -14.70 -5.64
C VAL A 137 -2.43 -14.82 -4.32
N PHE A 138 -3.60 -15.50 -4.31
CA PHE A 138 -4.39 -15.71 -3.10
C PHE A 138 -3.61 -16.44 -2.01
N ILE A 139 -2.96 -17.56 -2.36
CA ILE A 139 -2.20 -18.38 -1.40
C ILE A 139 -1.04 -17.57 -0.81
N GLN A 140 -0.28 -16.88 -1.64
CA GLN A 140 0.88 -16.12 -1.19
C GLN A 140 0.45 -14.90 -0.34
N ALA A 141 -0.59 -14.17 -0.75
CA ALA A 141 -1.14 -13.06 0.04
C ALA A 141 -1.61 -13.52 1.43
N CYS A 142 -2.39 -14.61 1.50
CA CYS A 142 -2.85 -15.17 2.77
C CYS A 142 -1.72 -15.72 3.66
N THR A 143 -0.54 -15.97 3.08
CA THR A 143 0.65 -16.43 3.82
C THR A 143 1.46 -15.25 4.35
N TYR A 144 1.77 -14.29 3.48
CA TYR A 144 2.75 -13.25 3.80
C TYR A 144 2.16 -12.04 4.52
N MET A 145 0.93 -11.63 4.20
CA MET A 145 0.33 -10.46 4.86
C MET A 145 0.20 -10.63 6.38
N PRO A 146 -0.39 -11.71 6.92
CA PRO A 146 -0.44 -11.91 8.37
C PRO A 146 0.94 -12.10 8.98
N LYS A 147 1.86 -12.82 8.30
CA LYS A 147 3.23 -13.03 8.76
C LYS A 147 3.99 -11.71 8.98
N ASN A 148 3.85 -10.77 8.05
CA ASN A 148 4.54 -9.47 8.13
C ASN A 148 4.02 -8.63 9.31
N VAL A 149 2.70 -8.66 9.56
CA VAL A 149 2.12 -7.94 10.71
C VAL A 149 2.61 -8.55 12.02
N LEU A 150 2.56 -9.87 12.15
CA LEU A 150 3.05 -10.55 13.35
C LEU A 150 4.53 -10.27 13.60
N TYR A 151 5.34 -10.29 12.54
CA TYR A 151 6.77 -9.95 12.60
C TYR A 151 7.00 -8.53 13.13
N LEU A 152 6.27 -7.52 12.60
CA LEU A 152 6.43 -6.15 13.06
C LEU A 152 5.92 -5.95 14.49
N LEU A 153 4.79 -6.57 14.86
CA LEU A 153 4.30 -6.51 16.23
C LEU A 153 5.33 -7.08 17.20
N GLU A 154 5.82 -8.28 16.98
CA GLU A 154 6.82 -8.94 17.82
C GLU A 154 8.11 -8.10 17.94
N LYS A 155 8.63 -7.63 16.79
CA LYS A 155 9.86 -6.82 16.73
C LYS A 155 9.77 -5.54 17.56
N ASN A 156 8.58 -4.93 17.63
CA ASN A 156 8.33 -3.69 18.33
C ASN A 156 7.72 -3.88 19.74
N GLY A 157 7.69 -5.11 20.26
CA GLY A 157 7.19 -5.41 21.59
C GLY A 157 5.69 -5.33 21.74
N TYR A 158 4.93 -5.45 20.63
CA TYR A 158 3.47 -5.50 20.61
C TYR A 158 2.96 -6.92 20.38
N THR A 159 1.70 -7.12 20.70
CA THR A 159 0.92 -8.33 20.40
C THR A 159 -0.32 -7.97 19.59
N LEU A 160 -1.06 -8.96 19.12
CA LEU A 160 -2.36 -8.74 18.46
C LEU A 160 -3.38 -8.06 19.37
N ASP A 161 -3.28 -8.21 20.69
CA ASP A 161 -4.18 -7.56 21.65
C ASP A 161 -3.97 -6.04 21.67
N ASN A 162 -2.75 -5.57 21.39
CA ASN A 162 -2.45 -4.14 21.29
C ASN A 162 -2.98 -3.51 20.00
N LEU A 163 -3.29 -4.31 18.98
CA LEU A 163 -3.75 -3.80 17.70
C LEU A 163 -5.17 -3.27 17.82
N THR A 164 -5.36 -1.98 17.50
CA THR A 164 -6.68 -1.36 17.45
C THR A 164 -7.33 -1.60 16.10
N TYR A 165 -6.61 -1.37 15.00
CA TYR A 165 -7.13 -1.52 13.65
C TYR A 165 -6.15 -2.25 12.74
N PHE A 166 -6.72 -3.00 11.81
CA PHE A 166 -6.01 -3.71 10.77
C PHE A 166 -6.50 -3.27 9.38
N ILE A 167 -5.57 -2.93 8.50
CA ILE A 167 -5.84 -2.52 7.12
C ILE A 167 -5.04 -3.41 6.19
N GLY A 168 -5.71 -4.30 5.48
CA GLY A 168 -5.10 -5.10 4.42
C GLY A 168 -5.16 -4.41 3.06
N HIS A 169 -4.31 -4.81 2.12
CA HIS A 169 -4.48 -4.48 0.71
C HIS A 169 -5.87 -4.91 0.22
N GLN A 170 -6.61 -3.98 -0.38
CA GLN A 170 -8.00 -4.16 -0.84
C GLN A 170 -8.08 -4.90 -2.19
N ALA A 171 -7.47 -6.09 -2.26
CA ALA A 171 -7.44 -6.87 -3.51
C ALA A 171 -8.69 -7.71 -3.70
N ASN A 172 -9.15 -8.36 -2.63
CA ASN A 172 -10.27 -9.28 -2.63
C ASN A 172 -10.76 -9.52 -1.20
N MET A 173 -12.07 -9.40 -0.96
CA MET A 173 -12.66 -9.63 0.36
C MET A 173 -12.35 -11.02 0.94
N ARG A 174 -12.21 -12.05 0.08
CA ARG A 174 -11.87 -13.41 0.54
C ARG A 174 -10.47 -13.48 1.15
N ILE A 175 -9.50 -12.72 0.62
CA ILE A 175 -8.15 -12.62 1.20
C ILE A 175 -8.27 -12.00 2.59
N MET A 176 -8.94 -10.86 2.71
CA MET A 176 -9.09 -10.15 3.98
C MET A 176 -9.82 -10.97 5.03
N SER A 177 -10.93 -11.61 4.67
CA SER A 177 -11.66 -12.50 5.58
C SER A 177 -10.82 -13.72 6.03
N ASN A 178 -9.97 -14.25 5.15
CA ASN A 178 -9.05 -15.34 5.49
C ASN A 178 -7.99 -14.85 6.50
N ILE A 179 -7.40 -13.69 6.29
CA ILE A 179 -6.41 -13.09 7.20
C ILE A 179 -7.02 -12.79 8.56
N ALA A 180 -8.23 -12.20 8.61
CA ALA A 180 -8.93 -11.92 9.85
C ALA A 180 -9.15 -13.21 10.68
N LYS A 181 -9.56 -14.29 10.01
CA LYS A 181 -9.70 -15.61 10.66
C LYS A 181 -8.37 -16.17 11.16
N GLN A 182 -7.30 -16.08 10.38
CA GLN A 182 -5.97 -16.56 10.78
C GLN A 182 -5.45 -15.83 12.02
N LEU A 183 -5.67 -14.53 12.08
CA LEU A 183 -5.23 -13.67 13.17
C LEU A 183 -6.24 -13.62 14.33
N ASN A 184 -7.38 -14.30 14.19
CA ASN A 184 -8.49 -14.24 15.16
C ASN A 184 -8.89 -12.79 15.51
N LEU A 185 -8.89 -11.92 14.51
CA LEU A 185 -9.26 -10.51 14.67
C LEU A 185 -10.77 -10.35 14.57
N PRO A 186 -11.40 -9.64 15.51
CA PRO A 186 -12.82 -9.30 15.42
C PRO A 186 -13.07 -8.31 14.27
N GLU A 187 -14.27 -8.38 13.69
CA GLU A 187 -14.63 -7.64 12.47
C GLU A 187 -14.49 -6.13 12.63
N GLU A 188 -14.79 -5.60 13.79
CA GLU A 188 -14.70 -4.17 14.11
C GLU A 188 -13.28 -3.60 14.07
N LYS A 189 -12.26 -4.45 14.14
CA LYS A 189 -10.86 -4.05 13.96
C LYS A 189 -10.44 -3.97 12.49
N PHE A 190 -11.26 -4.50 11.59
CA PHE A 190 -10.91 -4.67 10.18
C PHE A 190 -11.48 -3.52 9.34
N LEU A 191 -10.63 -2.57 8.96
CA LEU A 191 -11.04 -1.44 8.11
C LEU A 191 -10.89 -1.78 6.63
N HIS A 192 -11.92 -1.50 5.85
CA HIS A 192 -11.95 -1.78 4.42
C HIS A 192 -12.89 -0.85 3.66
N ASN A 193 -12.73 -0.77 2.34
CA ASN A 193 -13.55 0.00 1.41
C ASN A 193 -13.74 -0.71 0.06
N ILE A 194 -13.36 -1.99 0.00
CA ILE A 194 -13.31 -2.75 -1.25
C ILE A 194 -14.69 -2.93 -1.89
N GLU A 195 -15.76 -2.99 -1.11
CA GLU A 195 -17.12 -3.16 -1.62
C GLU A 195 -17.58 -1.96 -2.46
N GLU A 196 -17.04 -0.78 -2.16
CA GLU A 196 -17.40 0.46 -2.85
C GLU A 196 -16.43 0.80 -3.97
N LEU A 197 -15.12 0.56 -3.75
CA LEU A 197 -14.06 1.06 -4.61
C LEU A 197 -13.33 -0.02 -5.40
N GLY A 198 -13.53 -1.29 -5.07
CA GLY A 198 -12.78 -2.39 -5.67
C GLY A 198 -11.29 -2.35 -5.32
N ASN A 199 -10.47 -2.99 -6.16
CA ASN A 199 -9.01 -2.98 -5.99
C ASN A 199 -8.41 -1.70 -6.58
N THR A 200 -8.11 -0.75 -5.76
CA THR A 200 -7.51 0.54 -6.13
C THR A 200 -5.97 0.50 -6.19
N GLY A 201 -5.39 -0.68 -6.32
CA GLY A 201 -3.97 -0.83 -6.58
C GLY A 201 -3.06 -0.46 -5.40
N SER A 202 -2.01 0.29 -5.70
CA SER A 202 -0.99 0.69 -4.72
C SER A 202 -1.53 1.63 -3.63
N VAL A 203 -2.60 2.37 -3.92
CA VAL A 203 -3.20 3.34 -3.00
C VAL A 203 -4.20 2.69 -2.04
N SER A 204 -4.62 1.46 -2.26
CA SER A 204 -5.77 0.84 -1.61
C SER A 204 -5.74 0.91 -0.07
N SER A 205 -4.67 0.42 0.55
CA SER A 205 -4.52 0.45 2.01
C SER A 205 -4.27 1.86 2.55
N ALA A 206 -3.53 2.68 1.80
CA ALA A 206 -3.31 4.08 2.13
C ALA A 206 -4.62 4.88 2.16
N LEU A 207 -5.49 4.62 1.18
CA LEU A 207 -6.79 5.27 1.09
C LEU A 207 -7.71 4.87 2.26
N VAL A 208 -7.75 3.58 2.64
CA VAL A 208 -8.50 3.14 3.84
C VAL A 208 -8.00 3.87 5.09
N TYR A 209 -6.69 3.99 5.26
CA TYR A 209 -6.12 4.75 6.37
C TYR A 209 -6.58 6.22 6.35
N ALA A 210 -6.44 6.91 5.21
CA ALA A 210 -6.81 8.31 5.06
C ALA A 210 -8.31 8.56 5.28
N GLN A 211 -9.17 7.65 4.85
CA GLN A 211 -10.62 7.75 5.06
C GLN A 211 -11.02 7.61 6.53
N ASN A 212 -10.23 6.92 7.34
CA ASN A 212 -10.50 6.64 8.75
C ASN A 212 -9.66 7.48 9.73
N ASP A 213 -8.70 8.26 9.25
CA ASP A 213 -7.76 9.06 10.05
C ASP A 213 -8.45 9.91 11.13
N HIS A 214 -9.58 10.53 10.79
CA HIS A 214 -10.36 11.35 11.71
C HIS A 214 -11.00 10.58 12.88
N SER A 215 -11.09 9.26 12.80
CA SER A 215 -11.70 8.40 13.82
C SER A 215 -10.68 7.82 14.79
N PHE A 216 -9.40 7.83 14.43
CA PHE A 216 -8.33 7.30 15.27
C PHE A 216 -8.12 8.14 16.52
N LYS A 217 -7.81 7.48 17.61
CA LYS A 217 -7.59 8.09 18.92
C LYS A 217 -6.13 7.97 19.33
N LYS A 218 -5.70 8.88 20.17
CA LYS A 218 -4.35 8.83 20.73
C LYS A 218 -4.11 7.50 21.44
N GLY A 219 -3.07 6.80 20.98
CA GLY A 219 -2.67 5.49 21.48
C GLY A 219 -3.17 4.33 20.67
N ASP A 220 -4.06 4.54 19.68
CA ASP A 220 -4.46 3.48 18.75
C ASP A 220 -3.26 2.99 17.96
N LEU A 221 -3.15 1.68 17.81
CA LEU A 221 -2.15 1.01 16.98
C LEU A 221 -2.82 0.47 15.72
N VAL A 222 -2.39 0.95 14.57
CA VAL A 222 -2.90 0.54 13.25
C VAL A 222 -1.83 -0.26 12.53
N ALA A 223 -2.17 -1.47 12.07
CA ALA A 223 -1.32 -2.25 11.18
C ALA A 223 -1.84 -2.18 9.74
N ILE A 224 -0.96 -1.79 8.83
CA ILE A 224 -1.20 -1.84 7.38
C ILE A 224 -0.38 -2.99 6.82
N THR A 225 -0.96 -3.81 5.93
CA THR A 225 -0.21 -4.86 5.24
C THR A 225 -0.64 -4.99 3.78
N VAL A 226 0.33 -5.28 2.92
CA VAL A 226 0.13 -5.32 1.47
C VAL A 226 0.77 -6.56 0.86
N PHE A 227 0.19 -6.99 -0.26
CA PHE A 227 0.76 -7.98 -1.15
C PHE A 227 0.46 -7.57 -2.60
N GLY A 228 1.45 -7.57 -3.44
CA GLY A 228 1.34 -7.12 -4.81
C GLY A 228 2.03 -8.03 -5.82
N GLY A 229 1.80 -7.72 -7.08
CA GLY A 229 2.48 -8.37 -8.20
C GLY A 229 4.00 -8.32 -8.07
N GLY A 230 4.64 -9.22 -8.74
CA GLY A 230 6.09 -9.23 -8.79
C GLY A 230 6.81 -10.42 -8.17
N TYR A 231 6.52 -11.04 -7.03
CA TYR A 231 5.69 -10.54 -5.94
C TYR A 231 6.43 -9.53 -5.07
N SER A 232 5.64 -8.70 -4.41
CA SER A 232 6.14 -7.80 -3.40
C SER A 232 5.18 -7.78 -2.21
N THR A 233 5.68 -7.56 -1.01
CA THR A 233 4.87 -7.55 0.20
C THR A 233 5.44 -6.58 1.22
N GLY A 234 4.66 -6.21 2.20
CA GLY A 234 5.11 -5.35 3.29
C GLY A 234 4.06 -5.19 4.38
N ALA A 235 4.52 -4.58 5.46
CA ALA A 235 3.66 -4.10 6.54
C ALA A 235 4.20 -2.81 7.13
N CYS A 236 3.33 -2.06 7.79
CA CYS A 236 3.65 -0.84 8.51
C CYS A 236 2.85 -0.81 9.81
N LEU A 237 3.47 -0.39 10.90
CA LEU A 237 2.79 -0.07 12.15
C LEU A 237 2.76 1.44 12.34
N ILE A 238 1.58 1.95 12.65
CA ILE A 238 1.33 3.37 12.89
C ILE A 238 0.67 3.52 14.26
N LYS A 239 1.20 4.42 15.08
CA LYS A 239 0.66 4.79 16.40
C LYS A 239 0.07 6.18 16.32
N CYS A 240 -1.22 6.28 16.58
CA CYS A 240 -1.98 7.53 16.53
C CYS A 240 -1.91 8.33 17.86
#